data_4b1f724cdba913cb4e589e523261fa76
#
_entry.id   4b1f724cdba913cb4e589e523261fa76
#
_cell.length_a   1.000
_cell.length_b   1.000
_cell.length_c   1.000
_cell.angle_alpha   90.00
_cell.angle_beta   90.00
_cell.angle_gamma   90.00
#
_symmetry.space_group_name_H-M   'P 1'
#
loop_
_entity.id
_entity.type
_entity.pdbx_description
1 polymer ?
#
loop_
_entity_poly.entity_id
_entity_poly.type
_entity_poly.pdbx_seq_one_letter_code
_entity_poly.pdbx_strand_id
1 'polypeptide(L)'
;MLKQAQPAAILLPSPKPFIGSLGHLVIFLWALGMALLPSVTRGILSALIAFGVLTLLYPTALKRLARPRWLMIFVSLFLINVFFGTSEQEPDLTVLGFSFSSAVILGGIQMTLRAMVILLAADGLSSSVDIVEVAGLLERGGLRGLGFSIGVATNLLPDLRQSGMNAWHSLRMKGGFRAQWRRGVQLLVVTVFSNALRHAEQIVFAAEVRAFRPELSRKSPLRVGRLDWWLAVGLFFLGIFLVFI
;
A
#
# COMPACT_ATOMS: atom_id res chain seq x y z
N MET A 1 -21.74 -36.63 -10.86
CA MET A 1 -21.99 -35.85 -9.63
C MET A 1 -22.31 -34.42 -10.00
N LEU A 2 -23.59 -34.07 -9.99
CA LEU A 2 -24.11 -32.76 -10.34
C LEU A 2 -23.77 -31.79 -9.19
N LYS A 3 -22.86 -30.83 -9.47
CA LYS A 3 -22.56 -29.72 -8.57
C LYS A 3 -23.83 -28.87 -8.48
N GLN A 4 -24.50 -28.89 -7.33
CA GLN A 4 -25.67 -28.07 -7.05
C GLN A 4 -25.36 -26.61 -7.39
N ALA A 5 -26.12 -26.05 -8.33
CA ALA A 5 -26.12 -24.63 -8.62
C ALA A 5 -26.56 -23.89 -7.33
N GLN A 6 -25.65 -23.20 -6.68
CA GLN A 6 -26.02 -22.29 -5.60
C GLN A 6 -26.99 -21.25 -6.18
N PRO A 7 -28.17 -21.06 -5.56
CA PRO A 7 -29.08 -20.01 -5.99
C PRO A 7 -28.36 -18.65 -5.88
N ALA A 8 -28.47 -17.83 -6.92
CA ALA A 8 -27.96 -16.48 -6.95
C ALA A 8 -28.47 -15.74 -5.69
N ALA A 9 -27.61 -15.58 -4.71
CA ALA A 9 -27.91 -14.77 -3.55
C ALA A 9 -28.26 -13.38 -4.06
N ILE A 10 -29.50 -12.95 -3.84
CA ILE A 10 -29.94 -11.58 -4.08
C ILE A 10 -29.00 -10.73 -3.23
N LEU A 11 -28.02 -10.09 -3.88
CA LEU A 11 -27.10 -9.17 -3.24
C LEU A 11 -27.89 -7.97 -2.73
N LEU A 12 -28.38 -8.08 -1.50
CA LEU A 12 -28.87 -6.93 -0.78
C LEU A 12 -27.75 -5.88 -0.79
N PRO A 13 -28.07 -4.61 -1.10
CA PRO A 13 -27.06 -3.55 -1.08
C PRO A 13 -26.40 -3.53 0.29
N SER A 14 -25.11 -3.84 0.35
CA SER A 14 -24.33 -3.80 1.58
C SER A 14 -24.45 -2.40 2.19
N PRO A 15 -24.65 -2.28 3.51
CA PRO A 15 -24.73 -0.98 4.17
C PRO A 15 -23.51 -0.14 3.79
N LYS A 16 -23.73 1.13 3.41
CA LYS A 16 -22.64 2.03 3.03
C LYS A 16 -21.63 2.09 4.17
N PRO A 17 -20.34 1.85 3.91
CA PRO A 17 -19.33 1.90 4.96
C PRO A 17 -19.27 3.33 5.55
N PHE A 18 -18.91 3.46 6.82
CA PHE A 18 -18.74 4.76 7.48
C PHE A 18 -17.71 5.61 6.75
N ILE A 19 -16.57 5.02 6.38
CA ILE A 19 -15.48 5.62 5.61
C ILE A 19 -15.35 4.83 4.31
N GLY A 20 -15.41 5.52 3.18
CA GLY A 20 -15.24 4.93 1.86
C GLY A 20 -13.78 4.92 1.40
N SER A 21 -13.52 4.35 0.24
CA SER A 21 -12.18 4.33 -0.37
C SER A 21 -11.60 5.72 -0.62
N LEU A 22 -12.46 6.70 -0.95
CA LEU A 22 -12.03 8.10 -1.09
C LEU A 22 -11.58 8.69 0.25
N GLY A 23 -12.28 8.44 1.34
CA GLY A 23 -11.89 8.90 2.67
C GLY A 23 -10.52 8.37 3.10
N HIS A 24 -10.26 7.08 2.89
CA HIS A 24 -8.95 6.48 3.19
C HIS A 24 -7.81 7.08 2.35
N LEU A 25 -8.07 7.39 1.08
CA LEU A 25 -7.10 8.04 0.21
C LEU A 25 -6.81 9.47 0.67
N VAL A 26 -7.83 10.23 1.05
CA VAL A 26 -7.67 11.59 1.61
C VAL A 26 -6.85 11.56 2.90
N ILE A 27 -7.13 10.61 3.81
CA ILE A 27 -6.36 10.43 5.05
C ILE A 27 -4.89 10.14 4.72
N PHE A 28 -4.62 9.26 3.75
CA PHE A 28 -3.26 8.95 3.33
C PHE A 28 -2.53 10.16 2.77
N LEU A 29 -3.15 10.90 1.85
CA LEU A 29 -2.56 12.11 1.26
C LEU A 29 -2.31 13.21 2.31
N TRP A 30 -3.24 13.38 3.24
CA TRP A 30 -3.08 14.30 4.35
C TRP A 30 -1.91 13.91 5.25
N ALA A 31 -1.81 12.64 5.64
CA ALA A 31 -0.71 12.12 6.47
C ALA A 31 0.65 12.28 5.77
N LEU A 32 0.69 12.04 4.45
CA LEU A 32 1.88 12.26 3.63
C LEU A 32 2.27 13.74 3.62
N GLY A 33 1.30 14.65 3.43
CA GLY A 33 1.52 16.10 3.46
C GLY A 33 2.08 16.55 4.81
N MET A 34 1.52 16.06 5.93
CA MET A 34 2.01 16.37 7.28
C MET A 34 3.44 15.84 7.53
N ALA A 35 3.75 14.66 6.99
CA ALA A 35 5.09 14.09 7.11
C ALA A 35 6.15 14.85 6.31
N LEU A 36 5.77 15.58 5.26
CA LEU A 36 6.69 16.33 4.39
C LEU A 36 6.98 17.77 4.87
N LEU A 37 6.38 18.23 5.96
CA LEU A 37 6.62 19.60 6.48
C LEU A 37 8.11 19.81 6.86
N PRO A 38 8.76 20.87 6.35
CA PRO A 38 10.22 21.02 6.43
C PRO A 38 10.76 21.43 7.80
N SER A 39 9.95 22.07 8.66
CA SER A 39 10.41 22.59 9.97
C SER A 39 10.57 21.48 11.01
N VAL A 40 11.62 21.54 11.85
CA VAL A 40 11.90 20.50 12.87
C VAL A 40 10.84 20.50 13.97
N THR A 41 10.60 21.61 14.63
CA THR A 41 9.64 21.71 15.76
C THR A 41 8.19 21.51 15.32
N ARG A 42 7.79 22.21 14.26
CA ARG A 42 6.43 22.05 13.67
C ARG A 42 6.24 20.66 13.07
N GLY A 43 7.30 20.09 12.49
CA GLY A 43 7.30 18.75 11.92
C GLY A 43 7.13 17.64 12.97
N ILE A 44 7.68 17.78 14.18
CA ILE A 44 7.45 16.83 15.27
C ILE A 44 5.99 16.92 15.76
N LEU A 45 5.49 18.14 15.99
CA LEU A 45 4.12 18.34 16.45
C LEU A 45 3.10 17.80 15.44
N SER A 46 3.28 18.16 14.16
CA SER A 46 2.39 17.67 13.08
C SER A 46 2.44 16.16 12.92
N ALA A 47 3.62 15.56 13.02
CA ALA A 47 3.79 14.10 12.96
C ALA A 47 3.15 13.40 14.18
N LEU A 48 3.25 13.95 15.39
CA LEU A 48 2.58 13.42 16.58
C LEU A 48 1.07 13.48 16.46
N ILE A 49 0.51 14.58 15.98
CA ILE A 49 -0.94 14.73 15.75
C ILE A 49 -1.40 13.75 14.66
N ALA A 50 -0.67 13.68 13.54
CA ALA A 50 -0.98 12.74 12.47
C ALA A 50 -0.90 11.29 12.96
N PHE A 51 0.11 10.94 13.76
CA PHE A 51 0.23 9.62 14.38
C PHE A 51 -0.96 9.32 15.29
N GLY A 52 -1.36 10.27 16.15
CA GLY A 52 -2.53 10.14 17.03
C GLY A 52 -3.82 9.91 16.25
N VAL A 53 -4.09 10.72 15.21
CA VAL A 53 -5.27 10.56 14.34
C VAL A 53 -5.27 9.21 13.64
N LEU A 54 -4.13 8.80 13.07
CA LEU A 54 -4.03 7.51 12.38
C LEU A 54 -4.17 6.31 13.32
N THR A 55 -3.66 6.38 14.55
CA THR A 55 -3.82 5.30 15.54
C THR A 55 -5.27 5.12 15.97
N LEU A 56 -6.04 6.19 16.06
CA LEU A 56 -7.47 6.13 16.34
C LEU A 56 -8.27 5.55 15.16
N LEU A 57 -7.89 5.91 13.93
CA LEU A 57 -8.56 5.41 12.71
C LEU A 57 -8.18 3.97 12.36
N TYR A 58 -6.92 3.58 12.60
CA TYR A 58 -6.36 2.29 12.19
C TYR A 58 -5.71 1.51 13.34
N PRO A 59 -6.46 1.08 14.37
CA PRO A 59 -5.88 0.38 15.53
C PRO A 59 -5.27 -0.97 15.15
N THR A 60 -5.75 -1.61 14.09
CA THR A 60 -5.20 -2.87 13.56
C THR A 60 -3.85 -2.69 12.88
N ALA A 61 -3.64 -1.57 12.17
CA ALA A 61 -2.37 -1.21 11.56
C ALA A 61 -1.31 -0.93 12.64
N LEU A 62 -1.69 -0.20 13.71
CA LEU A 62 -0.82 0.02 14.85
C LEU A 62 -0.31 -1.28 15.48
N LYS A 63 -1.19 -2.26 15.71
CA LYS A 63 -0.81 -3.58 16.23
C LYS A 63 0.18 -4.32 15.31
N ARG A 64 0.10 -4.11 14.01
CA ARG A 64 1.06 -4.68 13.03
C ARG A 64 2.41 -3.98 13.10
N LEU A 65 2.43 -2.66 13.20
CA LEU A 65 3.67 -1.86 13.36
C LEU A 65 4.37 -2.11 14.70
N ALA A 66 3.62 -2.41 15.76
CA ALA A 66 4.17 -2.74 17.07
C ALA A 66 4.89 -4.11 17.15
N ARG A 67 4.92 -4.88 16.05
CA ARG A 67 5.68 -6.14 16.00
C ARG A 67 7.18 -5.87 16.11
N PRO A 68 7.96 -6.75 16.79
CA PRO A 68 9.37 -6.51 17.07
C PRO A 68 10.22 -6.25 15.82
N ARG A 69 9.86 -6.84 14.68
CA ARG A 69 10.55 -6.59 13.40
C ARG A 69 10.47 -5.13 12.96
N TRP A 70 9.31 -4.49 13.08
CA TRP A 70 9.12 -3.08 12.73
C TRP A 70 9.79 -2.16 13.74
N LEU A 71 9.72 -2.50 15.03
CA LEU A 71 10.42 -1.75 16.08
C LEU A 71 11.93 -1.74 15.84
N MET A 72 12.53 -2.87 15.45
CA MET A 72 13.95 -2.92 15.09
C MET A 72 14.29 -1.98 13.93
N ILE A 73 13.43 -1.90 12.90
CA ILE A 73 13.63 -0.99 11.76
C ILE A 73 13.58 0.47 12.22
N PHE A 74 12.61 0.84 13.07
CA PHE A 74 12.50 2.21 13.57
C PHE A 74 13.67 2.60 14.49
N VAL A 75 14.10 1.68 15.36
CA VAL A 75 15.29 1.89 16.21
C VAL A 75 16.54 2.02 15.33
N SER A 76 16.71 1.17 14.34
CA SER A 76 17.83 1.26 13.38
C SER A 76 17.81 2.59 12.62
N LEU A 77 16.64 3.03 12.14
CA LEU A 77 16.48 4.30 11.46
C LEU A 77 16.86 5.49 12.37
N PHE A 78 16.41 5.45 13.62
CA PHE A 78 16.77 6.46 14.62
C PHE A 78 18.28 6.49 14.87
N LEU A 79 18.89 5.33 15.12
CA LEU A 79 20.33 5.23 15.36
C LEU A 79 21.14 5.71 14.16
N ILE A 80 20.77 5.33 12.94
CA ILE A 80 21.45 5.79 11.72
C ILE A 80 21.39 7.32 11.63
N ASN A 81 20.24 7.92 11.91
CA ASN A 81 20.13 9.40 11.89
C ASN A 81 20.99 10.05 12.98
N VAL A 82 21.05 9.45 14.20
CA VAL A 82 21.86 10.02 15.30
C VAL A 82 23.35 9.86 15.05
N PHE A 83 23.81 8.72 14.50
CA PHE A 83 25.23 8.50 14.25
C PHE A 83 25.78 9.16 12.98
N PHE A 84 24.96 9.26 11.95
CA PHE A 84 25.36 9.79 10.63
C PHE A 84 24.74 11.14 10.30
N GLY A 85 23.85 11.67 11.17
CA GLY A 85 23.26 12.99 10.99
C GLY A 85 24.33 14.07 11.16
N THR A 86 24.37 15.00 10.22
CA THR A 86 25.24 16.18 10.29
C THR A 86 24.46 17.35 10.86
N SER A 87 25.05 18.08 11.81
CA SER A 87 24.51 19.32 12.35
C SER A 87 25.62 20.37 12.29
N GLU A 88 25.24 21.59 11.93
CA GLU A 88 26.15 22.76 12.00
C GLU A 88 26.33 23.27 13.44
N GLN A 89 25.59 22.73 14.40
CA GLN A 89 25.66 23.12 15.80
C GLN A 89 26.75 22.31 16.53
N GLU A 90 27.43 22.97 17.46
CA GLU A 90 28.39 22.31 18.34
C GLU A 90 27.75 21.21 19.19
N PRO A 91 28.49 20.15 19.49
CA PRO A 91 27.96 19.04 20.27
C PRO A 91 27.72 19.46 21.74
N ASP A 92 26.43 19.39 22.15
CA ASP A 92 26.01 19.75 23.52
C ASP A 92 25.99 18.57 24.47
N LEU A 93 25.99 17.33 23.97
CA LEU A 93 25.82 16.11 24.76
C LEU A 93 26.92 15.10 24.45
N THR A 94 27.61 14.64 25.50
CA THR A 94 28.58 13.54 25.40
C THR A 94 28.01 12.30 26.08
N VAL A 95 27.72 11.25 25.28
CA VAL A 95 27.24 9.96 25.80
C VAL A 95 28.21 8.88 25.34
N LEU A 96 28.76 8.11 26.27
CA LEU A 96 29.70 6.99 26.04
C LEU A 96 30.93 7.37 25.18
N GLY A 97 31.42 8.63 25.28
CA GLY A 97 32.58 9.11 24.50
C GLY A 97 32.24 9.62 23.07
N PHE A 98 30.97 9.58 22.66
CA PHE A 98 30.49 10.21 21.46
C PHE A 98 29.82 11.53 21.78
N SER A 99 30.15 12.57 21.03
CA SER A 99 29.55 13.90 21.16
C SER A 99 28.42 14.06 20.15
N PHE A 100 27.20 14.28 20.67
CA PHE A 100 26.00 14.47 19.88
C PHE A 100 25.48 15.90 20.06
N SER A 101 24.96 16.48 18.98
CA SER A 101 24.17 17.72 19.06
C SER A 101 22.71 17.38 19.36
N SER A 102 22.06 18.17 20.21
CA SER A 102 20.62 18.08 20.49
C SER A 102 19.77 18.16 19.21
N ALA A 103 20.23 18.94 18.22
CA ALA A 103 19.58 19.08 16.93
C ALA A 103 19.57 17.77 16.12
N VAL A 104 20.64 16.96 16.18
CA VAL A 104 20.72 15.66 15.50
C VAL A 104 19.74 14.66 16.14
N ILE A 105 19.64 14.66 17.47
CA ILE A 105 18.71 13.79 18.19
C ILE A 105 17.25 14.15 17.84
N LEU A 106 16.91 15.45 17.86
CA LEU A 106 15.58 15.92 17.47
C LEU A 106 15.27 15.59 16.00
N GLY A 107 16.24 15.75 15.10
CA GLY A 107 16.14 15.34 13.70
C GLY A 107 15.89 13.83 13.55
N GLY A 108 16.60 13.00 14.33
CA GLY A 108 16.40 11.54 14.36
C GLY A 108 14.99 11.14 14.83
N ILE A 109 14.49 11.79 15.89
CA ILE A 109 13.12 11.57 16.39
C ILE A 109 12.11 11.97 15.30
N GLN A 110 12.29 13.14 14.69
CA GLN A 110 11.39 13.63 13.65
C GLN A 110 11.34 12.68 12.44
N MET A 111 12.49 12.22 11.95
CA MET A 111 12.55 11.29 10.81
C MET A 111 11.89 9.94 11.14
N THR A 112 12.11 9.44 12.35
CA THR A 112 11.49 8.19 12.81
C THR A 112 9.97 8.32 12.91
N LEU A 113 9.47 9.42 13.49
CA LEU A 113 8.03 9.70 13.57
C LEU A 113 7.40 9.83 12.17
N ARG A 114 8.06 10.54 11.24
CA ARG A 114 7.61 10.65 9.85
C ARG A 114 7.49 9.29 9.18
N ALA A 115 8.51 8.44 9.35
CA ALA A 115 8.48 7.09 8.81
C ALA A 115 7.33 6.26 9.40
N MET A 116 7.08 6.38 10.71
CA MET A 116 5.96 5.71 11.38
C MET A 116 4.60 6.19 10.83
N VAL A 117 4.43 7.49 10.66
CA VAL A 117 3.19 8.08 10.12
C VAL A 117 2.93 7.60 8.69
N ILE A 118 3.95 7.64 7.82
CA ILE A 118 3.82 7.21 6.42
C ILE A 118 3.48 5.70 6.36
N LEU A 119 4.19 4.88 7.13
CA LEU A 119 3.93 3.43 7.14
C LEU A 119 2.57 3.08 7.72
N LEU A 120 2.14 3.77 8.79
CA LEU A 120 0.82 3.57 9.38
C LEU A 120 -0.29 3.96 8.40
N ALA A 121 -0.14 5.09 7.71
CA ALA A 121 -1.08 5.55 6.70
C ALA A 121 -1.14 4.60 5.49
N ALA A 122 0.02 4.11 5.02
CA ALA A 122 0.12 3.17 3.90
C ALA A 122 -0.50 1.79 4.25
N ASP A 123 -0.23 1.27 5.46
CA ASP A 123 -0.83 0.01 5.93
C ASP A 123 -2.34 0.15 6.15
N GLY A 124 -2.79 1.30 6.67
CA GLY A 124 -4.20 1.65 6.81
C GLY A 124 -4.92 1.69 5.46
N LEU A 125 -4.36 2.39 4.47
CA LEU A 125 -4.89 2.44 3.11
C LEU A 125 -4.92 1.05 2.46
N SER A 126 -3.82 0.33 2.50
CA SER A 126 -3.69 -1.01 1.90
C SER A 126 -4.65 -2.05 2.49
N SER A 127 -4.98 -1.91 3.78
CA SER A 127 -5.92 -2.83 4.46
C SER A 127 -7.39 -2.48 4.24
N SER A 128 -7.69 -1.24 3.83
CA SER A 128 -9.06 -0.71 3.77
C SER A 128 -9.57 -0.53 2.35
N VAL A 129 -8.68 -0.40 1.37
CA VAL A 129 -9.03 -0.13 -0.03
C VAL A 129 -8.62 -1.30 -0.90
N ASP A 130 -9.56 -1.80 -1.70
CA ASP A 130 -9.28 -2.83 -2.70
C ASP A 130 -8.54 -2.22 -3.91
N ILE A 131 -7.58 -2.97 -4.45
CA ILE A 131 -6.82 -2.57 -5.64
C ILE A 131 -7.72 -2.28 -6.84
N VAL A 132 -8.86 -2.96 -6.93
CA VAL A 132 -9.87 -2.75 -7.98
C VAL A 132 -10.55 -1.38 -7.82
N GLU A 133 -10.76 -0.90 -6.60
CA GLU A 133 -11.31 0.43 -6.33
C GLU A 133 -10.32 1.53 -6.70
N VAL A 134 -9.03 1.32 -6.41
CA VAL A 134 -7.95 2.23 -6.83
C VAL A 134 -7.87 2.31 -8.35
N ALA A 135 -7.98 1.18 -9.03
CA ALA A 135 -8.03 1.12 -10.48
C ALA A 135 -9.23 1.89 -11.06
N GLY A 136 -10.40 1.78 -10.40
CA GLY A 136 -11.60 2.54 -10.76
C GLY A 136 -11.43 4.06 -10.59
N LEU A 137 -10.65 4.50 -9.60
CA LEU A 137 -10.28 5.92 -9.43
C LEU A 137 -9.39 6.42 -10.58
N LEU A 138 -8.37 5.65 -10.94
CA LEU A 138 -7.47 5.96 -12.05
C LEU A 138 -8.20 5.98 -13.40
N GLU A 139 -9.16 5.09 -13.59
CA GLU A 139 -10.03 5.07 -14.79
C GLU A 139 -10.87 6.34 -14.92
N ARG A 140 -11.37 6.88 -13.80
CA ARG A 140 -12.07 8.17 -13.78
C ARG A 140 -11.14 9.35 -14.06
N GLY A 141 -9.88 9.24 -13.68
CA GLY A 141 -8.81 10.21 -14.00
C GLY A 141 -8.38 10.24 -15.46
N GLY A 142 -9.00 9.39 -16.33
CA GLY A 142 -8.74 9.39 -17.77
C GLY A 142 -8.01 8.16 -18.30
N LEU A 143 -7.54 7.26 -17.42
CA LEU A 143 -6.86 6.02 -17.82
C LEU A 143 -7.89 4.91 -18.12
N ARG A 144 -8.54 5.02 -19.27
CA ARG A 144 -9.63 4.12 -19.69
C ARG A 144 -9.18 2.66 -19.78
N GLY A 145 -10.00 1.75 -19.29
CA GLY A 145 -9.76 0.30 -19.33
C GLY A 145 -8.86 -0.25 -18.22
N LEU A 146 -8.25 0.58 -17.36
CA LEU A 146 -7.42 0.14 -16.25
C LEU A 146 -8.22 -0.69 -15.24
N GLY A 147 -9.45 -0.30 -14.93
CA GLY A 147 -10.30 -1.04 -13.99
C GLY A 147 -10.52 -2.48 -14.44
N PHE A 148 -10.79 -2.67 -15.73
CA PHE A 148 -10.93 -4.00 -16.34
C PHE A 148 -9.61 -4.77 -16.29
N SER A 149 -8.51 -4.16 -16.75
CA SER A 149 -7.20 -4.81 -16.82
C SER A 149 -6.71 -5.26 -15.43
N ILE A 150 -6.84 -4.41 -14.42
CA ILE A 150 -6.45 -4.75 -13.04
C ILE A 150 -7.39 -5.80 -12.44
N GLY A 151 -8.70 -5.72 -12.72
CA GLY A 151 -9.65 -6.74 -12.28
C GLY A 151 -9.33 -8.12 -12.87
N VAL A 152 -9.00 -8.19 -14.15
CA VAL A 152 -8.56 -9.42 -14.81
C VAL A 152 -7.24 -9.90 -14.22
N ALA A 153 -6.25 -9.02 -14.06
CA ALA A 153 -4.94 -9.36 -13.50
C ALA A 153 -5.06 -9.91 -12.07
N THR A 154 -5.91 -9.29 -11.23
CA THR A 154 -6.14 -9.73 -9.85
C THR A 154 -6.76 -11.12 -9.80
N ASN A 155 -7.71 -11.43 -10.70
CA ASN A 155 -8.33 -12.74 -10.79
C ASN A 155 -7.38 -13.82 -11.34
N LEU A 156 -6.45 -13.43 -12.24
CA LEU A 156 -5.46 -14.35 -12.80
C LEU A 156 -4.28 -14.63 -11.86
N LEU A 157 -4.00 -13.73 -10.94
CA LEU A 157 -2.83 -13.82 -10.07
C LEU A 157 -2.75 -15.14 -9.27
N PRO A 158 -3.85 -15.66 -8.68
CA PRO A 158 -3.84 -16.96 -8.01
C PRO A 158 -3.47 -18.11 -8.94
N ASP A 159 -4.02 -18.13 -10.16
CA ASP A 159 -3.77 -19.19 -11.13
C ASP A 159 -2.33 -19.15 -11.66
N LEU A 160 -1.80 -17.94 -11.92
CA LEU A 160 -0.40 -17.74 -12.31
C LEU A 160 0.56 -18.15 -11.19
N ARG A 161 0.23 -17.83 -9.94
CA ARG A 161 1.01 -18.27 -8.79
C ARG A 161 1.06 -19.78 -8.67
N GLN A 162 -0.10 -20.45 -8.81
CA GLN A 162 -0.18 -21.90 -8.75
C GLN A 162 0.60 -22.55 -9.90
N SER A 163 0.46 -22.03 -11.11
CA SER A 163 1.19 -22.49 -12.28
C SER A 163 2.71 -22.31 -12.11
N GLY A 164 3.13 -21.16 -11.58
CA GLY A 164 4.53 -20.90 -11.25
C GLY A 164 5.09 -21.86 -10.20
N MET A 165 4.34 -22.14 -9.14
CA MET A 165 4.73 -23.12 -8.11
C MET A 165 4.85 -24.52 -8.70
N ASN A 166 3.91 -24.94 -9.53
CA ASN A 166 3.95 -26.25 -10.19
C ASN A 166 5.16 -26.37 -11.12
N ALA A 167 5.45 -25.33 -11.90
CA ALA A 167 6.65 -25.28 -12.75
C ALA A 167 7.94 -25.34 -11.92
N TRP A 168 8.00 -24.60 -10.80
CA TRP A 168 9.13 -24.63 -9.87
C TRP A 168 9.35 -26.05 -9.31
N HIS A 169 8.30 -26.68 -8.79
CA HIS A 169 8.40 -28.04 -8.25
C HIS A 169 8.84 -29.04 -9.31
N SER A 170 8.29 -28.97 -10.52
CA SER A 170 8.67 -29.82 -11.65
C SER A 170 10.14 -29.66 -12.02
N LEU A 171 10.65 -28.43 -12.15
CA LEU A 171 12.05 -28.15 -12.42
C LEU A 171 12.97 -28.62 -11.30
N ARG A 172 12.57 -28.45 -10.06
CA ARG A 172 13.33 -28.92 -8.89
C ARG A 172 13.45 -30.44 -8.87
N MET A 173 12.36 -31.17 -9.13
CA MET A 173 12.37 -32.64 -9.21
C MET A 173 13.26 -33.16 -10.33
N LYS A 174 13.28 -32.48 -11.47
CA LYS A 174 14.16 -32.81 -12.61
C LYS A 174 15.62 -32.37 -12.42
N GLY A 175 15.99 -31.85 -11.25
CA GLY A 175 17.36 -31.40 -10.96
C GLY A 175 17.79 -30.13 -11.70
N GLY A 176 16.90 -29.44 -12.36
CA GLY A 176 17.19 -28.29 -13.22
C GLY A 176 17.90 -27.11 -12.53
N PHE A 177 17.85 -27.02 -11.20
CA PHE A 177 18.59 -26.02 -10.44
C PHE A 177 19.95 -26.47 -9.92
N ARG A 178 20.22 -27.81 -9.88
CA ARG A 178 21.48 -28.35 -9.35
C ARG A 178 22.66 -28.19 -10.31
N ALA A 179 22.44 -28.44 -11.60
CA ALA A 179 23.50 -28.41 -12.59
C ALA A 179 23.74 -27.00 -13.16
N GLN A 180 22.69 -26.23 -13.46
CA GLN A 180 22.77 -24.92 -14.10
C GLN A 180 21.67 -24.02 -13.59
N TRP A 181 21.87 -23.32 -12.47
CA TRP A 181 20.93 -22.41 -11.87
C TRP A 181 20.33 -21.38 -12.86
N ARG A 182 21.19 -20.72 -13.65
CA ARG A 182 20.75 -19.71 -14.62
C ARG A 182 19.77 -20.27 -15.64
N ARG A 183 20.06 -21.46 -16.18
CA ARG A 183 19.20 -22.14 -17.16
C ARG A 183 17.88 -22.57 -16.51
N GLY A 184 17.90 -23.04 -15.25
CA GLY A 184 16.70 -23.40 -14.50
C GLY A 184 15.78 -22.20 -14.29
N VAL A 185 16.33 -21.05 -13.89
CA VAL A 185 15.55 -19.80 -13.75
C VAL A 185 14.99 -19.33 -15.10
N GLN A 186 15.80 -19.36 -16.16
CA GLN A 186 15.35 -18.98 -17.50
C GLN A 186 14.18 -19.86 -17.97
N LEU A 187 14.27 -21.17 -17.82
CA LEU A 187 13.19 -22.09 -18.16
C LEU A 187 11.93 -21.84 -17.33
N LEU A 188 12.07 -21.55 -16.03
CA LEU A 188 10.95 -21.20 -15.16
C LEU A 188 10.24 -19.95 -15.66
N VAL A 189 11.00 -18.86 -15.93
CA VAL A 189 10.44 -17.59 -16.43
C VAL A 189 9.73 -17.82 -17.76
N VAL A 190 10.35 -18.50 -18.72
CA VAL A 190 9.73 -18.81 -20.02
C VAL A 190 8.45 -19.61 -19.85
N THR A 191 8.44 -20.63 -18.97
CA THR A 191 7.25 -21.47 -18.73
C THR A 191 6.11 -20.66 -18.12
N VAL A 192 6.40 -19.84 -17.09
CA VAL A 192 5.38 -18.99 -16.43
C VAL A 192 4.83 -17.97 -17.42
N PHE A 193 5.72 -17.31 -18.19
CA PHE A 193 5.32 -16.32 -19.18
C PHE A 193 4.49 -16.92 -20.31
N SER A 194 4.87 -18.06 -20.84
CA SER A 194 4.11 -18.79 -21.87
C SER A 194 2.72 -19.19 -21.36
N ASN A 195 2.60 -19.65 -20.12
CA ASN A 195 1.30 -19.93 -19.51
C ASN A 195 0.44 -18.65 -19.33
N ALA A 196 1.07 -17.55 -18.90
CA ALA A 196 0.39 -16.27 -18.76
C ALA A 196 -0.16 -15.75 -20.09
N LEU A 197 0.61 -15.85 -21.18
CA LEU A 197 0.18 -15.49 -22.53
C LEU A 197 -1.00 -16.35 -22.99
N ARG A 198 -0.94 -17.65 -22.77
CA ARG A 198 -2.06 -18.55 -23.12
C ARG A 198 -3.34 -18.19 -22.37
N HIS A 199 -3.25 -17.86 -21.07
CA HIS A 199 -4.42 -17.39 -20.32
C HIS A 199 -4.93 -16.05 -20.84
N ALA A 200 -4.05 -15.12 -21.22
CA ALA A 200 -4.42 -13.85 -21.81
C ALA A 200 -5.20 -14.03 -23.14
N GLU A 201 -4.69 -14.90 -24.03
CA GLU A 201 -5.39 -15.25 -25.29
C GLU A 201 -6.78 -15.83 -25.04
N GLN A 202 -6.93 -16.73 -24.07
CA GLN A 202 -8.25 -17.29 -23.70
C GLN A 202 -9.22 -16.23 -23.22
N ILE A 203 -8.73 -15.23 -22.44
CA ILE A 203 -9.56 -14.13 -21.96
C ILE A 203 -9.98 -13.22 -23.11
N VAL A 204 -9.05 -12.86 -24.00
CA VAL A 204 -9.34 -12.04 -25.18
C VAL A 204 -10.40 -12.75 -26.03
N PHE A 205 -10.21 -14.02 -26.34
CA PHE A 205 -11.17 -14.81 -27.11
C PHE A 205 -12.54 -14.88 -26.42
N ALA A 206 -12.59 -15.11 -25.09
CA ALA A 206 -13.84 -15.10 -24.34
C ALA A 206 -14.52 -13.71 -24.33
N ALA A 207 -13.75 -12.64 -24.31
CA ALA A 207 -14.25 -11.27 -24.36
C ALA A 207 -14.83 -10.94 -25.77
N GLU A 208 -14.15 -11.37 -26.83
CA GLU A 208 -14.62 -11.22 -28.20
C GLU A 208 -15.94 -11.96 -28.46
N VAL A 209 -16.04 -13.21 -28.02
CA VAL A 209 -17.29 -14.00 -28.14
C VAL A 209 -18.46 -13.33 -27.40
N ARG A 210 -18.18 -12.62 -26.31
CA ARG A 210 -19.19 -11.86 -25.56
C ARG A 210 -19.43 -10.46 -26.09
N ALA A 211 -18.82 -10.09 -27.21
CA ALA A 211 -18.87 -8.73 -27.79
C ALA A 211 -18.50 -7.65 -26.75
N PHE A 212 -17.54 -7.96 -25.88
CA PHE A 212 -17.11 -7.05 -24.82
C PHE A 212 -16.41 -5.83 -25.42
N ARG A 213 -16.90 -4.63 -25.05
CA ARG A 213 -16.30 -3.36 -25.43
C ARG A 213 -15.77 -2.67 -24.15
N PRO A 214 -14.46 -2.52 -23.97
CA PRO A 214 -13.88 -1.89 -22.78
C PRO A 214 -14.33 -0.44 -22.60
N GLU A 215 -14.65 0.24 -23.70
CA GLU A 215 -15.17 1.62 -23.72
C GLU A 215 -16.55 1.76 -23.07
N LEU A 216 -17.38 0.71 -23.14
CA LEU A 216 -18.73 0.64 -22.58
C LEU A 216 -18.75 -0.04 -21.20
N SER A 217 -17.59 -0.45 -20.69
CA SER A 217 -17.48 -1.09 -19.39
C SER A 217 -18.02 -0.17 -18.30
N ARG A 218 -18.87 -0.73 -17.43
CA ARG A 218 -19.39 0.01 -16.27
C ARG A 218 -18.21 0.43 -15.41
N LYS A 219 -18.09 1.74 -15.16
CA LYS A 219 -17.10 2.28 -14.21
C LYS A 219 -17.26 1.58 -12.88
N SER A 220 -16.17 1.06 -12.34
CA SER A 220 -16.17 0.42 -11.03
C SER A 220 -16.83 1.33 -9.99
N PRO A 221 -17.81 0.82 -9.20
CA PRO A 221 -18.48 1.64 -8.21
C PRO A 221 -17.49 2.00 -7.11
N LEU A 222 -17.21 3.29 -6.95
CA LEU A 222 -16.48 3.79 -5.79
C LEU A 222 -17.37 3.69 -4.57
N ARG A 223 -16.85 3.11 -3.52
CA ARG A 223 -17.49 3.14 -2.21
C ARG A 223 -17.25 4.50 -1.57
N VAL A 224 -18.22 5.39 -1.70
CA VAL A 224 -18.20 6.69 -1.02
C VAL A 224 -18.87 6.50 0.35
N GLY A 225 -18.11 6.73 1.40
CA GLY A 225 -18.61 6.70 2.78
C GLY A 225 -19.44 7.94 3.12
N ARG A 226 -20.28 7.82 4.14
CA ARG A 226 -21.11 8.97 4.62
C ARG A 226 -20.26 10.08 5.24
N LEU A 227 -19.12 9.72 5.82
CA LEU A 227 -18.23 10.65 6.53
C LEU A 227 -17.07 11.16 5.68
N ASP A 228 -16.88 10.66 4.44
CA ASP A 228 -15.73 11.01 3.61
C ASP A 228 -15.58 12.52 3.41
N TRP A 229 -16.70 13.21 3.19
CA TRP A 229 -16.71 14.66 3.00
C TRP A 229 -16.34 15.42 4.29
N TRP A 230 -16.92 15.01 5.42
CA TRP A 230 -16.61 15.63 6.72
C TRP A 230 -15.18 15.39 7.15
N LEU A 231 -14.65 14.19 6.89
CA LEU A 231 -13.25 13.87 7.12
C LEU A 231 -12.32 14.70 6.22
N ALA A 232 -12.64 14.84 4.94
CA ALA A 232 -11.83 15.65 4.02
C ALA A 232 -11.77 17.12 4.49
N VAL A 233 -12.91 17.70 4.83
CA VAL A 233 -13.00 19.10 5.33
C VAL A 233 -12.28 19.23 6.66
N GLY A 234 -12.52 18.33 7.62
CA GLY A 234 -11.88 18.36 8.94
C GLY A 234 -10.36 18.24 8.86
N LEU A 235 -9.85 17.28 8.08
CA LEU A 235 -8.40 17.09 7.88
C LEU A 235 -7.77 18.27 7.12
N PHE A 236 -8.47 18.86 6.17
CA PHE A 236 -8.00 20.03 5.45
C PHE A 236 -7.79 21.23 6.39
N PHE A 237 -8.79 21.54 7.23
CA PHE A 237 -8.68 22.61 8.23
C PHE A 237 -7.61 22.32 9.28
N LEU A 238 -7.53 21.07 9.76
CA LEU A 238 -6.46 20.64 10.68
C LEU A 238 -5.08 20.79 10.04
N GLY A 239 -4.94 20.45 8.75
CA GLY A 239 -3.70 20.63 8.01
C GLY A 239 -3.29 22.09 7.90
N ILE A 240 -4.22 22.96 7.50
CA ILE A 240 -3.97 24.42 7.44
C ILE A 240 -3.55 24.94 8.81
N PHE A 241 -4.29 24.60 9.85
CA PHE A 241 -4.00 25.02 11.23
C PHE A 241 -2.57 24.64 11.64
N LEU A 242 -2.13 23.41 11.36
CA LEU A 242 -0.79 22.93 11.69
C LEU A 242 0.33 23.56 10.85
N VAL A 243 0.02 24.03 9.65
CA VAL A 243 1.00 24.77 8.81
C VAL A 243 1.21 26.20 9.32
N PHE A 244 0.16 26.82 9.89
CA PHE A 244 0.22 28.22 10.35
C PHE A 244 0.68 28.37 11.82
N ILE A 245 0.60 27.33 12.64
CA ILE A 245 1.20 27.29 13.98
C ILE A 245 2.69 27.00 13.88
#